data_5d5ba467c3b2c65b4f19a181193a9129
#
_entry.id   5d5ba467c3b2c65b4f19a181193a9129
#
_cell.length_a   1.000
_cell.length_b   1.000
_cell.length_c   1.000
_cell.angle_alpha   90.00
_cell.angle_beta   90.00
_cell.angle_gamma   90.00
#
_symmetry.space_group_name_H-M   'P 1'
#
loop_
_entity.id
_entity.type
_entity.pdbx_description
1 polymer ?
#
loop_
_entity_poly.entity_id
_entity_poly.type
_entity_poly.pdbx_seq_one_letter_code
_entity_poly.pdbx_strand_id
1 'polypeptide(L)'
;MIKNILNLGDSSVYCDFGVEVNREINNNVIKYFKNLKEKKFDGITNITPSYNKLIVSFDLEVTTYSKVKKIIENLELEEKIEIEKKI
;
A
#
# COMPACT_ATOMS: atom_id res chain seq x y z
N MET A 1 -6.60 -1.99 7.91
CA MET A 1 -5.13 -1.97 7.90
C MET A 1 -4.60 -3.17 7.14
N ILE A 2 -3.38 -3.07 6.67
CA ILE A 2 -2.77 -4.14 5.89
C ILE A 2 -2.48 -5.33 6.78
N LYS A 3 -2.97 -6.50 6.41
CA LYS A 3 -2.73 -7.73 7.18
C LYS A 3 -1.43 -8.41 6.76
N ASN A 4 -1.15 -8.42 5.46
CA ASN A 4 0.06 -9.04 4.93
C ASN A 4 0.62 -8.21 3.79
N ILE A 5 1.94 -8.16 3.70
CA ILE A 5 2.65 -7.57 2.57
C ILE A 5 3.52 -8.67 1.99
N LEU A 6 3.27 -9.01 0.73
CA LEU A 6 3.95 -10.11 0.06
C LEU A 6 4.61 -9.64 -1.22
N ASN A 7 5.67 -10.34 -1.62
CA ASN A 7 6.33 -10.10 -2.90
C ASN A 7 5.57 -10.87 -3.99
N LEU A 8 5.07 -10.16 -4.97
CA LEU A 8 4.36 -10.76 -6.11
C LEU A 8 5.22 -10.65 -7.36
N GLY A 9 5.92 -11.73 -7.67
CA GLY A 9 6.87 -11.74 -8.78
C GLY A 9 8.10 -10.90 -8.47
N ASP A 10 8.79 -10.43 -9.50
CA ASP A 10 10.06 -9.73 -9.36
C ASP A 10 9.90 -8.22 -9.13
N SER A 11 8.75 -7.65 -9.49
CA SER A 11 8.61 -6.21 -9.51
C SER A 11 7.25 -5.71 -8.99
N SER A 12 6.61 -6.48 -8.11
CA SER A 12 5.34 -6.07 -7.52
C SER A 12 5.25 -6.43 -6.05
N VAL A 13 4.54 -5.59 -5.30
CA VAL A 13 4.22 -5.81 -3.89
C VAL A 13 2.72 -6.02 -3.78
N TYR A 14 2.34 -7.07 -3.08
CA TYR A 14 0.94 -7.43 -2.87
C TYR A 14 0.56 -7.08 -1.44
N CYS A 15 -0.39 -6.17 -1.28
CA CYS A 15 -0.89 -5.77 0.04
C CYS A 15 -2.26 -6.39 0.25
N ASP A 16 -2.37 -7.26 1.25
CA ASP A 16 -3.61 -7.95 1.61
C ASP A 16 -4.25 -7.25 2.80
N PHE A 17 -5.48 -6.77 2.61
CA PHE A 17 -6.23 -6.06 3.65
C PHE A 17 -7.22 -6.98 4.37
N GLY A 18 -7.29 -8.24 4.00
CA GLY A 18 -8.15 -9.23 4.63
C GLY A 18 -9.10 -9.90 3.65
N VAL A 19 -9.76 -10.95 4.11
CA VAL A 19 -10.68 -11.74 3.26
C VAL A 19 -12.13 -11.26 3.35
N GLU A 20 -12.46 -10.43 4.33
CA GLU A 20 -13.80 -9.94 4.50
C GLU A 20 -14.13 -8.87 3.47
N VAL A 21 -15.35 -8.95 2.93
CA VAL A 21 -15.85 -7.99 1.97
C VAL A 21 -16.70 -6.97 2.72
N ASN A 22 -16.08 -5.86 3.13
CA ASN A 22 -16.79 -4.78 3.78
C ASN A 22 -16.28 -3.42 3.32
N ARG A 23 -17.11 -2.41 3.55
CA ARG A 23 -16.83 -1.04 3.07
C ARG A 23 -15.60 -0.44 3.70
N GLU A 24 -15.33 -0.73 4.96
CA GLU A 24 -14.18 -0.21 5.68
C GLU A 24 -12.86 -0.66 5.07
N ILE A 25 -12.77 -1.95 4.74
CA ILE A 25 -11.58 -2.51 4.08
C ILE A 25 -11.37 -1.86 2.72
N ASN A 26 -12.43 -1.71 1.94
CA ASN A 26 -12.35 -1.07 0.62
C ASN A 26 -11.92 0.40 0.74
N ASN A 27 -12.44 1.11 1.72
CA ASN A 27 -12.05 2.50 1.96
C ASN A 27 -10.57 2.62 2.31
N ASN A 28 -10.04 1.67 3.07
CA ASN A 28 -8.61 1.63 3.40
C ASN A 28 -7.75 1.41 2.16
N VAL A 29 -8.15 0.48 1.30
CA VAL A 29 -7.43 0.23 0.04
C VAL A 29 -7.37 1.51 -0.80
N ILE A 30 -8.49 2.19 -0.96
CA ILE A 30 -8.57 3.43 -1.75
C ILE A 30 -7.71 4.52 -1.13
N LYS A 31 -7.69 4.62 0.19
CA LYS A 31 -6.89 5.60 0.91
C LYS A 31 -5.39 5.41 0.65
N TYR A 32 -4.90 4.18 0.75
CA TYR A 32 -3.51 3.88 0.41
C TYR A 32 -3.20 4.15 -1.06
N PHE A 33 -4.12 3.78 -1.94
CA PHE A 33 -3.99 4.05 -3.37
C PHE A 33 -3.79 5.55 -3.64
N LYS A 34 -4.65 6.38 -3.05
CA LYS A 34 -4.57 7.83 -3.23
C LYS A 34 -3.27 8.41 -2.66
N ASN A 35 -2.87 7.97 -1.47
CA ASN A 35 -1.65 8.45 -0.84
C ASN A 35 -0.41 8.11 -1.66
N LEU A 36 -0.31 6.89 -2.16
CA LEU A 36 0.81 6.48 -2.99
C LEU A 36 0.85 7.24 -4.31
N LYS A 37 -0.31 7.50 -4.90
CA LYS A 37 -0.41 8.22 -6.16
C LYS A 37 -0.07 9.70 -6.01
N GLU A 38 -0.53 10.33 -4.94
CA GLU A 38 -0.28 11.75 -4.68
C GLU A 38 1.18 12.05 -4.36
N LYS A 39 1.83 11.18 -3.58
CA LYS A 39 3.22 11.38 -3.16
C LYS A 39 4.24 11.08 -4.25
N LYS A 40 3.85 10.41 -5.32
CA LYS A 40 4.68 10.12 -6.49
C LYS A 40 6.08 9.59 -6.14
N PHE A 41 6.13 8.45 -5.48
CA PHE A 41 7.40 7.83 -5.11
C PHE A 41 8.18 7.37 -6.35
N ASP A 42 9.49 7.63 -6.37
CA ASP A 42 10.35 7.19 -7.45
C ASP A 42 10.41 5.67 -7.51
N GLY A 43 10.30 5.14 -8.73
CA GLY A 43 10.37 3.71 -8.95
C GLY A 43 9.04 2.98 -8.91
N ILE A 44 7.98 3.61 -8.40
CA ILE A 44 6.65 3.02 -8.46
C ILE A 44 6.05 3.30 -9.83
N THR A 45 5.77 2.24 -10.59
CA THR A 45 5.30 2.36 -11.98
C THR A 45 3.80 2.25 -12.12
N ASN A 46 3.15 1.49 -11.26
CA ASN A 46 1.71 1.30 -11.32
C ASN A 46 1.16 0.90 -9.97
N ILE A 47 -0.08 1.30 -9.70
CA ILE A 47 -0.78 0.96 -8.46
C ILE A 47 -2.17 0.48 -8.87
N THR A 48 -2.48 -0.77 -8.54
CA THR A 48 -3.76 -1.40 -8.92
C THR A 48 -4.55 -1.74 -7.67
N PRO A 49 -5.63 -0.99 -7.37
CA PRO A 49 -6.49 -1.33 -6.24
C PRO A 49 -7.51 -2.39 -6.63
N SER A 50 -7.81 -3.26 -5.69
CA SER A 50 -8.89 -4.22 -5.77
C SER A 50 -9.80 -4.00 -4.56
N TYR A 51 -10.82 -4.81 -4.36
CA TYR A 51 -11.75 -4.61 -3.26
C TYR A 51 -11.08 -4.67 -1.89
N ASN A 52 -10.21 -5.65 -1.70
CA ASN A 52 -9.52 -5.89 -0.42
C ASN A 52 -8.01 -6.05 -0.59
N LYS A 53 -7.46 -5.63 -1.71
CA LYS A 53 -6.05 -5.81 -2.04
C LYS A 53 -5.51 -4.60 -2.77
N LEU A 54 -4.21 -4.42 -2.68
CA LEU A 54 -3.52 -3.35 -3.40
C LEU A 54 -2.23 -3.93 -3.98
N ILE A 55 -2.05 -3.79 -5.28
CA ILE A 55 -0.84 -4.26 -5.96
C ILE A 55 -0.05 -3.03 -6.38
N VAL A 56 1.21 -2.95 -5.92
CA VAL A 56 2.11 -1.85 -6.23
C VAL A 56 3.24 -2.39 -7.08
N SER A 57 3.29 -1.97 -8.34
CA SER A 57 4.35 -2.35 -9.26
C SER A 57 5.49 -1.34 -9.22
N PHE A 58 6.72 -1.81 -9.34
CA PHE A 58 7.88 -0.93 -9.26
C PHE A 58 8.96 -1.35 -10.26
N ASP A 59 9.88 -0.42 -10.53
CA ASP A 59 10.99 -0.64 -11.45
C ASP A 59 12.22 -1.09 -10.66
N LEU A 60 12.68 -2.31 -10.92
CA LEU A 60 13.84 -2.90 -10.24
C LEU A 60 15.14 -2.12 -10.47
N GLU A 61 15.20 -1.35 -11.54
CA GLU A 61 16.37 -0.51 -11.80
C GLU A 61 16.43 0.73 -10.91
N VAL A 62 15.26 1.14 -10.36
CA VAL A 62 15.14 2.36 -9.55
C VAL A 62 14.99 2.04 -8.07
N THR A 63 14.24 1.00 -7.73
CA THR A 63 13.93 0.66 -6.34
C THR A 63 13.89 -0.86 -6.14
N THR A 64 13.63 -1.30 -4.92
CA THR A 64 13.59 -2.71 -4.57
C THR A 64 12.32 -3.01 -3.78
N TYR A 65 11.99 -4.30 -3.66
CA TYR A 65 10.88 -4.76 -2.84
C TYR A 65 10.98 -4.22 -1.41
N SER A 66 12.17 -4.29 -0.81
CA SER A 66 12.38 -3.84 0.57
C SER A 66 12.10 -2.36 0.74
N LYS A 67 12.49 -1.54 -0.23
CA LYS A 67 12.25 -0.10 -0.18
C LYS A 67 10.78 0.23 -0.34
N VAL A 68 10.10 -0.43 -1.28
CA VAL A 68 8.67 -0.22 -1.51
C VAL A 68 7.86 -0.68 -0.29
N LYS A 69 8.21 -1.82 0.29
CA LYS A 69 7.59 -2.31 1.51
C LYS A 69 7.73 -1.30 2.65
N LYS A 70 8.89 -0.70 2.78
CA LYS A 70 9.15 0.30 3.81
C LYS A 70 8.29 1.55 3.62
N ILE A 71 8.11 1.99 2.38
CA ILE A 71 7.24 3.12 2.05
C ILE A 71 5.81 2.83 2.52
N ILE A 72 5.31 1.64 2.22
CA ILE A 72 3.96 1.22 2.60
C ILE A 72 3.81 1.14 4.11
N GLU A 73 4.79 0.58 4.80
CA GLU A 73 4.79 0.49 6.25
C GLU A 73 4.80 1.88 6.90
N ASN A 74 5.54 2.83 6.35
CA ASN A 74 5.58 4.20 6.84
C ASN A 74 4.24 4.91 6.66
N LEU A 75 3.54 4.66 5.56
CA LEU A 75 2.20 5.20 5.34
C LEU A 75 1.22 4.66 6.38
N GLU A 76 1.32 3.39 6.71
CA GLU A 76 0.49 2.78 7.74
C GLU A 76 0.74 3.41 9.12
N LEU A 77 2.00 3.68 9.43
CA LEU A 77 2.39 4.32 10.68
C LEU A 77 1.86 5.76 10.77
N GLU A 78 1.96 6.53 9.69
CA GLU A 78 1.43 7.88 9.62
C GLU A 78 -0.08 7.90 9.85
N GLU A 79 -0.79 6.95 9.30
CA GLU A 79 -2.23 6.82 9.49
C GLU A 79 -2.60 6.55 10.94
N LYS A 80 -1.86 5.69 11.63
CA LYS A 80 -2.06 5.43 13.05
C LYS A 80 -1.86 6.67 13.89
N ILE A 81 -0.85 7.47 13.60
CA ILE A 81 -0.57 8.71 14.31
C ILE A 81 -1.71 9.71 14.13
N GLU A 82 -2.26 9.84 12.93
CA GLU A 82 -3.40 10.71 12.68
C GLU A 82 -4.65 10.29 13.47
N ILE A 83 -4.92 9.00 13.54
CA ILE A 83 -6.06 8.48 14.31
C ILE A 83 -5.88 8.79 15.79
N GLU A 84 -4.69 8.62 16.34
CA GLU A 84 -4.39 8.94 17.73
C GLU A 84 -4.53 10.42 18.03
N LYS A 85 -4.18 11.29 17.09
CA LYS A 85 -4.29 12.74 17.26
C LYS A 85 -5.72 13.26 17.25
N LYS A 86 -6.65 12.51 16.67
CA LYS A 86 -8.05 12.91 16.58
C LYS A 86 -8.86 12.57 17.84
N ILE A 87 -8.27 11.87 18.74
CA ILE A 87 -8.87 11.50 20.04
C ILE A 87 -8.35 12.44 21.12
#